data_a6c2c0318348cd62a613bf55afdd4caf
#
_entry.id   a6c2c0318348cd62a613bf55afdd4caf
#
_cell.length_a   1.000
_cell.length_b   1.000
_cell.length_c   1.000
_cell.angle_alpha   90.00
_cell.angle_beta   90.00
_cell.angle_gamma   90.00
#
_symmetry.space_group_name_H-M   'P 1'
#
loop_
_entity.id
_entity.type
_entity.pdbx_description
1 polymer ?
#
loop_
_entity_poly.entity_id
_entity_poly.type
_entity_poly.pdbx_seq_one_letter_code
_entity_poly.pdbx_strand_id
1 'polypeptide(L)'
;MTSVRTDIHRPSAIQPENYDFVGIWYDPGAEDEVGGYMMLELERENIVGHMNQSGGKWATHEHGGTCMCCGAHASYLAVFHHSESNEYIQVGETCTGKMHQACAAAFASARRSVANAREAIAGKRKAEKILWDLGMVQAWDIYKMSSRPDFYEENTINDMVRNLVRYGSLTEKQEAFMRKLLSTINTREEVAAKRAAEKAQAADCPKGRMVITGTVLSTKMSDGIYGSVLKMLVKTEGGYTVYGTVPSGLEAERGSVVTFKATVEPSDKDSKHGYFSRPIAQKA
;
A
#
# COMPACT_ATOMS: atom_id res chain seq x y z
N MET A 1 -36.07 -7.02 -43.54
CA MET A 1 -35.27 -6.40 -44.62
C MET A 1 -33.99 -5.90 -43.96
N THR A 2 -32.89 -6.59 -44.16
CA THR A 2 -31.57 -6.12 -43.71
C THR A 2 -31.15 -4.97 -44.61
N SER A 3 -31.11 -3.76 -44.09
CA SER A 3 -30.59 -2.60 -44.83
C SER A 3 -29.14 -2.88 -45.24
N VAL A 4 -28.88 -2.85 -46.55
CA VAL A 4 -27.53 -2.99 -47.08
C VAL A 4 -26.72 -1.76 -46.62
N ARG A 5 -25.68 -1.97 -45.85
CA ARG A 5 -24.74 -0.91 -45.42
C ARG A 5 -24.09 -0.26 -46.63
N THR A 6 -24.09 1.06 -46.65
CA THR A 6 -23.51 1.88 -47.73
C THR A 6 -22.29 2.68 -47.27
N ASP A 7 -21.95 2.62 -45.95
CA ASP A 7 -20.84 3.35 -45.38
C ASP A 7 -19.46 2.83 -45.85
N ILE A 8 -18.44 3.64 -45.65
CA ILE A 8 -17.05 3.33 -46.05
C ILE A 8 -16.45 2.14 -45.29
N HIS A 9 -16.98 1.84 -44.09
CA HIS A 9 -16.51 0.79 -43.22
C HIS A 9 -17.23 -0.56 -43.42
N ARG A 10 -18.10 -0.66 -44.46
CA ARG A 10 -18.73 -1.94 -44.79
C ARG A 10 -17.73 -2.96 -45.25
N PRO A 11 -17.93 -4.25 -44.98
CA PRO A 11 -16.92 -5.30 -45.30
C PRO A 11 -16.40 -5.34 -46.74
N SER A 12 -17.28 -4.91 -47.67
CA SER A 12 -16.94 -4.90 -49.12
C SER A 12 -16.21 -3.63 -49.57
N ALA A 13 -16.12 -2.60 -48.73
CA ALA A 13 -15.48 -1.32 -49.04
C ALA A 13 -14.20 -1.08 -48.23
N ILE A 14 -13.93 -1.89 -47.23
CA ILE A 14 -12.73 -1.75 -46.39
C ILE A 14 -11.47 -1.96 -47.25
N GLN A 15 -10.59 -0.97 -47.24
CA GLN A 15 -9.25 -1.00 -47.81
C GLN A 15 -8.29 -0.99 -46.60
N PRO A 16 -7.64 -2.12 -46.26
CA PRO A 16 -6.83 -2.27 -45.07
C PRO A 16 -5.72 -1.23 -44.91
N GLU A 17 -5.19 -0.75 -46.03
CA GLU A 17 -4.12 0.27 -46.09
C GLU A 17 -4.52 1.63 -45.56
N ASN A 18 -5.83 1.91 -45.46
CA ASN A 18 -6.35 3.17 -44.96
C ASN A 18 -6.63 3.14 -43.44
N TYR A 19 -6.29 2.03 -42.77
CA TYR A 19 -6.59 1.82 -41.36
C TYR A 19 -5.32 1.58 -40.55
N ASP A 20 -5.10 2.39 -39.55
CA ASP A 20 -4.03 2.25 -38.59
C ASP A 20 -4.53 1.50 -37.34
N PHE A 21 -3.81 0.48 -36.92
CA PHE A 21 -4.11 -0.24 -35.69
C PHE A 21 -3.77 0.62 -34.47
N VAL A 22 -4.73 0.78 -33.54
CA VAL A 22 -4.60 1.61 -32.34
C VAL A 22 -4.38 0.76 -31.09
N GLY A 23 -5.17 -0.29 -30.89
CA GLY A 23 -5.10 -1.15 -29.71
C GLY A 23 -6.19 -2.20 -29.68
N ILE A 24 -6.26 -2.96 -28.59
CA ILE A 24 -7.32 -3.95 -28.34
C ILE A 24 -8.27 -3.43 -27.27
N TRP A 25 -9.53 -3.25 -27.67
CA TRP A 25 -10.62 -2.96 -26.73
C TRP A 25 -11.15 -4.27 -26.17
N TYR A 26 -11.14 -4.37 -24.83
CA TYR A 26 -11.78 -5.47 -24.14
C TYR A 26 -13.15 -5.03 -23.62
N ASP A 27 -14.18 -5.76 -24.02
CA ASP A 27 -15.55 -5.60 -23.50
C ASP A 27 -15.87 -6.78 -22.57
N PRO A 28 -15.86 -6.57 -21.24
CA PRO A 28 -16.11 -7.64 -20.27
C PRO A 28 -17.57 -8.12 -20.24
N GLY A 29 -18.50 -7.38 -20.85
CA GLY A 29 -19.93 -7.57 -20.62
C GLY A 29 -20.36 -7.09 -19.23
N ALA A 30 -21.66 -7.25 -18.91
CA ALA A 30 -22.28 -6.68 -17.71
C ALA A 30 -21.85 -7.30 -16.38
N GLU A 31 -21.28 -8.51 -16.38
CA GLU A 31 -21.02 -9.29 -15.16
C GLU A 31 -19.52 -9.55 -14.87
N ASP A 32 -18.59 -9.08 -15.71
CA ASP A 32 -17.17 -9.36 -15.54
C ASP A 32 -16.46 -8.24 -14.79
N GLU A 33 -15.96 -8.53 -13.59
CA GLU A 33 -15.21 -7.60 -12.73
C GLU A 33 -13.81 -7.25 -13.27
N VAL A 34 -13.36 -7.91 -14.31
CA VAL A 34 -12.01 -7.73 -14.90
C VAL A 34 -11.86 -6.35 -15.56
N GLY A 35 -12.95 -5.71 -15.93
CA GLY A 35 -12.95 -4.39 -16.58
C GLY A 35 -12.22 -3.28 -15.80
N GLY A 36 -12.18 -3.36 -14.47
CA GLY A 36 -11.45 -2.42 -13.62
C GLY A 36 -9.99 -2.77 -13.35
N TYR A 37 -9.40 -3.71 -14.07
CA TYR A 37 -8.00 -4.06 -13.91
C TYR A 37 -7.10 -3.04 -14.61
N MET A 38 -6.13 -2.48 -13.85
CA MET A 38 -5.30 -1.35 -14.25
C MET A 38 -4.69 -1.46 -15.67
N MET A 39 -4.22 -2.65 -16.07
CA MET A 39 -3.61 -2.81 -17.40
C MET A 39 -4.64 -2.70 -18.55
N LEU A 40 -5.88 -3.13 -18.30
CA LEU A 40 -6.98 -3.01 -19.26
C LEU A 40 -7.50 -1.57 -19.32
N GLU A 41 -7.53 -0.88 -18.18
CA GLU A 41 -7.86 0.54 -18.12
C GLU A 41 -6.83 1.40 -18.86
N LEU A 42 -5.54 1.12 -18.69
CA LEU A 42 -4.46 1.81 -19.42
C LEU A 42 -4.59 1.61 -20.94
N GLU A 43 -4.90 0.39 -21.40
CA GLU A 43 -5.12 0.13 -22.82
C GLU A 43 -6.32 0.94 -23.34
N ARG A 44 -7.41 0.97 -22.57
CA ARG A 44 -8.59 1.78 -22.88
C ARG A 44 -8.29 3.28 -22.91
N GLU A 45 -7.54 3.78 -21.91
CA GLU A 45 -7.11 5.17 -21.84
C GLU A 45 -6.22 5.55 -23.03
N ASN A 46 -5.33 4.65 -23.46
CA ASN A 46 -4.50 4.87 -24.65
C ASN A 46 -5.32 5.01 -25.92
N ILE A 47 -6.34 4.15 -26.11
CA ILE A 47 -7.24 4.22 -27.24
C ILE A 47 -8.03 5.53 -27.22
N VAL A 48 -8.63 5.88 -26.07
CA VAL A 48 -9.38 7.13 -25.90
C VAL A 48 -8.46 8.35 -26.05
N GLY A 49 -7.24 8.28 -25.53
CA GLY A 49 -6.23 9.32 -25.70
C GLY A 49 -5.88 9.56 -27.15
N HIS A 50 -5.70 8.50 -27.93
CA HIS A 50 -5.46 8.58 -29.39
C HIS A 50 -6.64 9.24 -30.11
N MET A 51 -7.87 8.85 -29.76
CA MET A 51 -9.09 9.48 -30.32
C MET A 51 -9.17 10.98 -30.01
N ASN A 52 -8.88 11.36 -28.78
CA ASN A 52 -8.91 12.77 -28.36
C ASN A 52 -7.84 13.60 -29.05
N GLN A 53 -6.62 13.04 -29.26
CA GLN A 53 -5.54 13.74 -29.95
C GLN A 53 -5.83 13.93 -31.44
N SER A 54 -6.45 12.96 -32.08
CA SER A 54 -6.84 13.06 -33.50
C SER A 54 -8.11 13.90 -33.72
N GLY A 55 -8.89 14.17 -32.66
CA GLY A 55 -10.22 14.73 -32.76
C GLY A 55 -11.22 13.81 -33.46
N GLY A 56 -10.91 12.51 -33.53
CA GLY A 56 -11.74 11.50 -34.19
C GLY A 56 -12.90 11.01 -33.33
N LYS A 57 -13.81 10.30 -33.95
CA LYS A 57 -15.01 9.75 -33.33
C LYS A 57 -15.23 8.30 -33.72
N TRP A 58 -16.01 7.57 -32.94
CA TRP A 58 -16.51 6.27 -33.36
C TRP A 58 -17.38 6.38 -34.61
N ALA A 59 -17.23 5.44 -35.53
CA ALA A 59 -18.13 5.33 -36.68
C ALA A 59 -19.59 5.10 -36.21
N THR A 60 -20.55 5.52 -37.02
CA THR A 60 -21.97 5.51 -36.62
C THR A 60 -22.56 4.13 -36.33
N HIS A 61 -21.90 3.06 -36.76
CA HIS A 61 -22.30 1.68 -36.46
C HIS A 61 -21.56 1.06 -35.30
N GLU A 62 -20.83 1.88 -34.59
CA GLU A 62 -20.05 1.45 -33.44
C GLU A 62 -20.90 1.17 -32.23
N HIS A 63 -20.82 -0.02 -31.69
CA HIS A 63 -21.52 -0.43 -30.48
C HIS A 63 -20.63 -1.38 -29.70
N GLY A 64 -20.42 -1.12 -28.42
CA GLY A 64 -19.58 -1.92 -27.55
C GLY A 64 -19.81 -3.42 -27.74
N GLY A 65 -18.71 -4.16 -27.88
CA GLY A 65 -18.74 -5.59 -28.05
C GLY A 65 -19.15 -6.12 -29.43
N THR A 66 -19.38 -5.26 -30.42
CA THR A 66 -19.85 -5.66 -31.75
C THR A 66 -18.81 -5.40 -32.85
N CYS A 67 -18.47 -6.45 -33.59
CA CYS A 67 -17.58 -6.34 -34.74
C CYS A 67 -18.23 -5.54 -35.87
N MET A 68 -17.57 -4.46 -36.28
CA MET A 68 -18.01 -3.60 -37.36
C MET A 68 -18.15 -4.32 -38.70
N CYS A 69 -17.30 -5.33 -38.97
CA CYS A 69 -17.29 -6.04 -40.24
C CYS A 69 -18.43 -7.04 -40.38
N CYS A 70 -18.72 -7.84 -39.37
CA CYS A 70 -19.67 -8.94 -39.47
C CYS A 70 -20.86 -8.84 -38.51
N GLY A 71 -20.89 -7.84 -37.62
CA GLY A 71 -21.96 -7.66 -36.64
C GLY A 71 -21.93 -8.68 -35.48
N ALA A 72 -20.94 -9.58 -35.43
CA ALA A 72 -20.85 -10.57 -34.36
C ALA A 72 -20.37 -9.90 -33.06
N HIS A 73 -20.93 -10.32 -31.94
CA HIS A 73 -20.46 -9.95 -30.62
C HIS A 73 -19.10 -10.58 -30.32
N ALA A 74 -18.19 -9.80 -29.75
CA ALA A 74 -16.86 -10.27 -29.35
C ALA A 74 -16.33 -9.48 -28.15
N SER A 75 -15.79 -10.20 -27.16
CA SER A 75 -15.20 -9.54 -25.99
C SER A 75 -13.84 -8.89 -26.27
N TYR A 76 -13.16 -9.25 -27.35
CA TYR A 76 -11.89 -8.65 -27.76
C TYR A 76 -12.06 -8.08 -29.17
N LEU A 77 -11.81 -6.80 -29.30
CA LEU A 77 -12.01 -6.03 -30.54
C LEU A 77 -10.76 -5.22 -30.83
N ALA A 78 -10.17 -5.40 -31.99
CA ALA A 78 -9.14 -4.50 -32.47
C ALA A 78 -9.75 -3.16 -32.87
N VAL A 79 -9.19 -2.07 -32.39
CA VAL A 79 -9.57 -0.72 -32.73
C VAL A 79 -8.67 -0.23 -33.85
N PHE A 80 -9.28 0.28 -34.90
CA PHE A 80 -8.61 0.85 -36.05
C PHE A 80 -9.07 2.29 -36.27
N HIS A 81 -8.14 3.13 -36.63
CA HIS A 81 -8.37 4.51 -37.04
C HIS A 81 -8.31 4.60 -38.57
N HIS A 82 -9.37 5.13 -39.20
CA HIS A 82 -9.39 5.44 -40.61
C HIS A 82 -8.96 6.90 -40.80
N SER A 83 -7.77 7.12 -41.36
CA SER A 83 -7.12 8.43 -41.39
C SER A 83 -7.89 9.46 -42.21
N GLU A 84 -8.51 9.07 -43.33
CA GLU A 84 -9.21 10.00 -44.23
C GLU A 84 -10.50 10.52 -43.63
N SER A 85 -11.33 9.66 -42.98
CA SER A 85 -12.60 10.07 -42.35
C SER A 85 -12.46 10.51 -40.91
N ASN A 86 -11.29 10.27 -40.30
CA ASN A 86 -11.02 10.45 -38.90
C ASN A 86 -12.03 9.70 -38.00
N GLU A 87 -12.39 8.48 -38.40
CA GLU A 87 -13.33 7.62 -37.69
C GLU A 87 -12.63 6.37 -37.16
N TYR A 88 -13.12 5.85 -36.05
CA TYR A 88 -12.64 4.64 -35.39
C TYR A 88 -13.63 3.52 -35.54
N ILE A 89 -13.14 2.30 -35.79
CA ILE A 89 -13.95 1.09 -35.89
C ILE A 89 -13.42 0.01 -34.96
N GLN A 90 -14.30 -0.87 -34.51
CA GLN A 90 -13.98 -2.07 -33.74
C GLN A 90 -14.16 -3.31 -34.59
N VAL A 91 -13.14 -4.18 -34.62
CA VAL A 91 -13.13 -5.36 -35.47
C VAL A 91 -12.76 -6.59 -34.67
N GLY A 92 -13.57 -7.64 -34.71
CA GLY A 92 -13.31 -8.92 -34.06
C GLY A 92 -12.12 -9.65 -34.71
N GLU A 93 -11.45 -10.51 -33.92
CA GLU A 93 -10.20 -11.19 -34.30
C GLU A 93 -10.27 -11.90 -35.67
N THR A 94 -11.36 -12.63 -35.95
CA THR A 94 -11.55 -13.31 -37.23
C THR A 94 -11.57 -12.37 -38.43
N CYS A 95 -12.18 -11.22 -38.26
CA CYS A 95 -12.28 -10.19 -39.31
C CYS A 95 -10.97 -9.39 -39.41
N THR A 96 -10.25 -9.20 -38.30
CA THR A 96 -8.96 -8.50 -38.26
C THR A 96 -7.88 -9.21 -39.07
N GLY A 97 -7.92 -10.53 -39.13
CA GLY A 97 -6.99 -11.31 -39.98
C GLY A 97 -7.05 -10.94 -41.46
N LYS A 98 -8.12 -10.31 -41.92
CA LYS A 98 -8.26 -9.78 -43.31
C LYS A 98 -7.73 -8.35 -43.43
N MET A 99 -7.55 -7.65 -42.33
CA MET A 99 -7.15 -6.24 -42.30
C MET A 99 -5.66 -6.06 -41.97
N HIS A 100 -5.14 -6.79 -40.99
CA HIS A 100 -3.75 -6.61 -40.56
C HIS A 100 -3.21 -7.83 -39.80
N GLN A 101 -2.16 -8.46 -40.28
CA GLN A 101 -1.55 -9.66 -39.66
C GLN A 101 -0.90 -9.34 -38.29
N ALA A 102 -0.48 -8.10 -38.05
CA ALA A 102 0.19 -7.70 -36.79
C ALA A 102 -0.69 -7.79 -35.55
N CYS A 103 -2.04 -7.86 -35.69
CA CYS A 103 -2.95 -7.85 -34.56
C CYS A 103 -3.00 -9.16 -33.76
N ALA A 104 -2.56 -10.29 -34.29
CA ALA A 104 -2.59 -11.58 -33.61
C ALA A 104 -1.81 -11.56 -32.26
N ALA A 105 -0.64 -10.93 -32.24
CA ALA A 105 0.15 -10.77 -31.02
C ALA A 105 -0.54 -9.87 -29.98
N ALA A 106 -1.23 -8.81 -30.42
CA ALA A 106 -1.99 -7.92 -29.57
C ALA A 106 -3.19 -8.63 -28.91
N PHE A 107 -3.96 -9.41 -29.69
CA PHE A 107 -5.02 -10.26 -29.13
C PHE A 107 -4.50 -11.28 -28.12
N ALA A 108 -3.38 -11.93 -28.41
CA ALA A 108 -2.77 -12.89 -27.48
C ALA A 108 -2.31 -12.19 -26.18
N SER A 109 -1.79 -10.96 -26.28
CA SER A 109 -1.41 -10.15 -25.12
C SER A 109 -2.63 -9.75 -24.31
N ALA A 110 -3.68 -9.25 -24.93
CA ALA A 110 -4.92 -8.88 -24.27
C ALA A 110 -5.56 -10.07 -23.52
N ARG A 111 -5.63 -11.24 -24.15
CA ARG A 111 -6.13 -12.46 -23.49
C ARG A 111 -5.30 -12.84 -22.28
N ARG A 112 -3.98 -12.74 -22.35
CA ARG A 112 -3.10 -13.00 -21.18
C ARG A 112 -3.35 -12.00 -20.06
N SER A 113 -3.51 -10.72 -20.38
CA SER A 113 -3.82 -9.68 -19.40
C SER A 113 -5.14 -9.95 -18.69
N VAL A 114 -6.18 -10.34 -19.43
CA VAL A 114 -7.49 -10.71 -18.85
C VAL A 114 -7.38 -11.97 -17.99
N ALA A 115 -6.66 -12.99 -18.43
CA ALA A 115 -6.46 -14.22 -17.64
C ALA A 115 -5.72 -13.92 -16.33
N ASN A 116 -4.64 -13.14 -16.38
CA ASN A 116 -3.89 -12.70 -15.20
C ASN A 116 -4.76 -11.87 -14.23
N ALA A 117 -5.61 -11.01 -14.77
CA ALA A 117 -6.54 -10.21 -13.98
C ALA A 117 -7.55 -11.09 -13.23
N ARG A 118 -8.14 -12.06 -13.92
CA ARG A 118 -9.07 -13.05 -13.31
C ARG A 118 -8.39 -13.86 -12.21
N GLU A 119 -7.18 -14.34 -12.46
CA GLU A 119 -6.39 -15.06 -11.46
C GLU A 119 -6.09 -14.21 -10.24
N ALA A 120 -5.68 -12.94 -10.44
CA ALA A 120 -5.42 -12.00 -9.36
C ALA A 120 -6.68 -11.71 -8.50
N ILE A 121 -7.84 -11.54 -9.13
CA ILE A 121 -9.12 -11.36 -8.44
C ILE A 121 -9.50 -12.61 -7.64
N ALA A 122 -9.40 -13.79 -8.26
CA ALA A 122 -9.67 -15.06 -7.59
C ALA A 122 -8.72 -15.29 -6.41
N GLY A 123 -7.43 -14.96 -6.56
CA GLY A 123 -6.44 -15.01 -5.50
C GLY A 123 -6.79 -14.10 -4.32
N LYS A 124 -7.21 -12.86 -4.59
CA LYS A 124 -7.67 -11.92 -3.56
C LYS A 124 -8.88 -12.44 -2.80
N ARG A 125 -9.91 -12.92 -3.49
CA ARG A 125 -11.12 -13.49 -2.87
C ARG A 125 -10.79 -14.71 -1.99
N LYS A 126 -9.91 -15.59 -2.49
CA LYS A 126 -9.44 -16.74 -1.73
C LYS A 126 -8.68 -16.32 -0.47
N ALA A 127 -7.77 -15.36 -0.58
CA ALA A 127 -7.00 -14.85 0.54
C ALA A 127 -7.90 -14.20 1.60
N GLU A 128 -8.84 -13.37 1.18
CA GLU A 128 -9.84 -12.76 2.06
C GLU A 128 -10.62 -13.80 2.85
N LYS A 129 -11.12 -14.83 2.16
CA LYS A 129 -11.84 -15.93 2.80
C LYS A 129 -10.98 -16.67 3.82
N ILE A 130 -9.72 -17.00 3.49
CA ILE A 130 -8.80 -17.67 4.41
C ILE A 130 -8.58 -16.82 5.66
N LEU A 131 -8.34 -15.52 5.51
CA LEU A 131 -8.15 -14.62 6.65
C LEU A 131 -9.41 -14.46 7.49
N TRP A 132 -10.59 -14.49 6.86
CA TRP A 132 -11.86 -14.51 7.57
C TRP A 132 -12.02 -15.80 8.38
N ASP A 133 -11.81 -16.96 7.77
CA ASP A 133 -11.93 -18.27 8.41
C ASP A 133 -10.94 -18.44 9.59
N LEU A 134 -9.77 -17.81 9.50
CA LEU A 134 -8.75 -17.76 10.56
C LEU A 134 -9.00 -16.69 11.63
N GLY A 135 -10.03 -15.85 11.50
CA GLY A 135 -10.30 -14.73 12.41
C GLY A 135 -9.27 -13.60 12.34
N MET A 136 -8.61 -13.43 11.20
CA MET A 136 -7.57 -12.40 10.97
C MET A 136 -8.01 -11.34 9.95
N VAL A 137 -9.29 -10.94 10.00
CA VAL A 137 -9.87 -9.94 9.07
C VAL A 137 -9.11 -8.62 9.07
N GLN A 138 -8.60 -8.19 10.22
CA GLN A 138 -7.79 -6.99 10.35
C GLN A 138 -6.55 -7.00 9.42
N ALA A 139 -5.95 -8.17 9.16
CA ALA A 139 -4.84 -8.27 8.21
C ALA A 139 -5.28 -7.94 6.77
N TRP A 140 -6.51 -8.32 6.40
CA TRP A 140 -7.09 -7.94 5.12
C TRP A 140 -7.38 -6.44 5.01
N ASP A 141 -7.84 -5.82 6.10
CA ASP A 141 -8.09 -4.38 6.13
C ASP A 141 -6.79 -3.58 6.00
N ILE A 142 -5.72 -4.01 6.66
CA ILE A 142 -4.37 -3.43 6.50
C ILE A 142 -3.90 -3.54 5.03
N TYR A 143 -4.12 -4.68 4.39
CA TYR A 143 -3.75 -4.89 2.98
C TYR A 143 -4.53 -4.00 2.01
N LYS A 144 -5.82 -3.72 2.28
CA LYS A 144 -6.66 -2.83 1.46
C LYS A 144 -6.28 -1.35 1.59
N MET A 145 -5.64 -0.95 2.68
CA MET A 145 -5.16 0.41 2.85
C MET A 145 -4.06 0.70 1.82
N SER A 146 -4.36 1.56 0.84
CA SER A 146 -3.47 1.85 -0.30
C SER A 146 -2.21 2.63 0.06
N SER A 147 -2.13 3.21 1.27
CA SER A 147 -0.96 3.91 1.77
C SER A 147 0.05 2.92 2.35
N ARG A 148 1.33 3.10 2.01
CA ARG A 148 2.41 2.29 2.59
C ARG A 148 2.41 2.54 4.10
N PRO A 149 2.21 1.50 4.93
CA PRO A 149 2.17 1.69 6.37
C PRO A 149 3.52 2.20 6.90
N ASP A 150 3.48 3.08 7.91
CA ASP A 150 4.70 3.63 8.52
C ASP A 150 5.39 2.65 9.48
N PHE A 151 4.67 1.63 9.91
CA PHE A 151 5.14 0.70 10.93
C PHE A 151 5.55 -0.66 10.35
N TYR A 152 6.58 -1.24 10.95
CA TYR A 152 7.14 -2.53 10.55
C TYR A 152 6.11 -3.66 10.55
N GLU A 153 5.27 -3.74 11.60
CA GLU A 153 4.28 -4.79 11.77
C GLU A 153 3.25 -4.79 10.63
N GLU A 154 2.74 -3.63 10.27
CA GLU A 154 1.75 -3.46 9.22
C GLU A 154 2.36 -3.74 7.84
N ASN A 155 3.60 -3.27 7.58
CA ASN A 155 4.32 -3.59 6.36
C ASN A 155 4.52 -5.11 6.21
N THR A 156 4.91 -5.78 7.30
CA THR A 156 5.13 -7.23 7.30
C THR A 156 3.82 -7.99 7.04
N ILE A 157 2.71 -7.59 7.67
CA ILE A 157 1.38 -8.16 7.41
C ILE A 157 0.99 -7.96 5.95
N ASN A 158 1.20 -6.76 5.40
CA ASN A 158 0.90 -6.46 4.01
C ASN A 158 1.64 -7.40 3.04
N ASP A 159 2.95 -7.62 3.28
CA ASP A 159 3.75 -8.55 2.48
C ASP A 159 3.29 -10.00 2.65
N MET A 160 2.90 -10.41 3.84
CA MET A 160 2.35 -11.76 4.10
C MET A 160 1.01 -11.95 3.39
N VAL A 161 0.11 -10.97 3.41
CA VAL A 161 -1.17 -11.04 2.69
C VAL A 161 -0.94 -11.04 1.18
N ARG A 162 0.01 -10.25 0.66
CA ARG A 162 0.40 -10.29 -0.75
C ARG A 162 0.88 -11.68 -1.18
N ASN A 163 1.68 -12.33 -0.34
CA ASN A 163 2.12 -13.70 -0.58
C ASN A 163 0.94 -14.70 -0.49
N LEU A 164 0.02 -14.52 0.46
CA LEU A 164 -1.20 -15.32 0.55
C LEU A 164 -2.06 -15.20 -0.73
N VAL A 165 -2.25 -13.99 -1.25
CA VAL A 165 -2.94 -13.75 -2.53
C VAL A 165 -2.26 -14.51 -3.67
N ARG A 166 -0.93 -14.51 -3.71
CA ARG A 166 -0.14 -15.14 -4.77
C ARG A 166 -0.09 -16.65 -4.67
N TYR A 167 0.11 -17.20 -3.49
CA TYR A 167 0.36 -18.64 -3.28
C TYR A 167 -0.87 -19.40 -2.73
N GLY A 168 -1.88 -18.68 -2.24
CA GLY A 168 -3.16 -19.22 -1.82
C GLY A 168 -3.14 -20.00 -0.50
N SER A 169 -2.07 -19.92 0.30
CA SER A 169 -1.97 -20.56 1.62
C SER A 169 -0.97 -19.85 2.54
N LEU A 170 -1.16 -20.04 3.85
CA LEU A 170 -0.20 -19.70 4.89
C LEU A 170 0.30 -20.99 5.55
N THR A 171 1.55 -21.01 5.97
CA THR A 171 2.06 -22.06 6.85
C THR A 171 1.65 -21.77 8.30
N GLU A 172 1.60 -22.77 9.16
CA GLU A 172 1.29 -22.59 10.60
C GLU A 172 2.21 -21.56 11.28
N LYS A 173 3.48 -21.53 10.91
CA LYS A 173 4.43 -20.53 11.44
C LYS A 173 4.09 -19.11 10.99
N GLN A 174 3.69 -18.94 9.74
CA GLN A 174 3.26 -17.64 9.22
C GLN A 174 1.94 -17.18 9.87
N GLU A 175 1.00 -18.10 10.06
CA GLU A 175 -0.24 -17.80 10.77
C GLU A 175 0.03 -17.34 12.19
N ALA A 176 0.82 -18.09 12.97
CA ALA A 176 1.19 -17.73 14.34
C ALA A 176 1.91 -16.37 14.40
N PHE A 177 2.79 -16.11 13.43
CA PHE A 177 3.51 -14.84 13.36
C PHE A 177 2.58 -13.67 13.02
N MET A 178 1.65 -13.84 12.08
CA MET A 178 0.65 -12.83 11.75
C MET A 178 -0.25 -12.50 12.95
N ARG A 179 -0.72 -13.52 13.69
CA ARG A 179 -1.48 -13.32 14.94
C ARG A 179 -0.71 -12.50 15.97
N LYS A 180 0.60 -12.77 16.12
CA LYS A 180 1.46 -12.00 17.02
C LYS A 180 1.58 -10.55 16.59
N LEU A 181 1.77 -10.28 15.29
CA LEU A 181 1.85 -8.92 14.77
C LEU A 181 0.54 -8.14 14.98
N LEU A 182 -0.61 -8.77 14.70
CA LEU A 182 -1.93 -8.18 14.94
C LEU A 182 -2.14 -7.86 16.43
N SER A 183 -1.76 -8.75 17.33
CA SER A 183 -1.81 -8.50 18.77
C SER A 183 -0.93 -7.30 19.16
N THR A 184 0.27 -7.17 18.58
CA THR A 184 1.17 -6.04 18.84
C THR A 184 0.55 -4.72 18.38
N ILE A 185 -0.11 -4.71 17.21
CA ILE A 185 -0.81 -3.52 16.69
C ILE A 185 -1.95 -3.13 17.64
N ASN A 186 -2.79 -4.08 18.05
CA ASN A 186 -3.93 -3.81 18.92
C ASN A 186 -3.53 -3.29 20.31
N THR A 187 -2.42 -3.78 20.86
CA THR A 187 -1.92 -3.32 22.15
C THR A 187 -1.18 -1.98 22.08
N ARG A 188 -0.74 -1.55 20.90
CA ARG A 188 0.02 -0.30 20.70
C ARG A 188 -0.77 0.93 21.15
N GLU A 189 -2.01 1.03 20.73
CA GLU A 189 -2.88 2.17 21.08
C GLU A 189 -3.18 2.20 22.58
N GLU A 190 -3.46 1.06 23.19
CA GLU A 190 -3.69 0.94 24.61
C GLU A 190 -2.44 1.34 25.42
N VAL A 191 -1.26 0.87 25.00
CA VAL A 191 0.01 1.23 25.64
C VAL A 191 0.32 2.72 25.44
N ALA A 192 0.05 3.27 24.26
CA ALA A 192 0.24 4.69 23.99
C ALA A 192 -0.72 5.54 24.82
N ALA A 193 -2.00 5.16 24.90
CA ALA A 193 -3.00 5.84 25.75
C ALA A 193 -2.62 5.79 27.23
N LYS A 194 -2.17 4.63 27.72
CA LYS A 194 -1.71 4.47 29.10
C LYS A 194 -0.51 5.36 29.40
N ARG A 195 0.50 5.39 28.52
CA ARG A 195 1.67 6.28 28.65
C ARG A 195 1.29 7.76 28.62
N ALA A 196 0.34 8.14 27.75
CA ALA A 196 -0.18 9.51 27.70
C ALA A 196 -0.89 9.90 28.97
N ALA A 197 -1.73 9.01 29.53
CA ALA A 197 -2.41 9.21 30.79
C ALA A 197 -1.43 9.33 31.98
N GLU A 198 -0.44 8.43 32.06
CA GLU A 198 0.63 8.50 33.08
C GLU A 198 1.42 9.81 32.97
N LYS A 199 1.72 10.24 31.75
CA LYS A 199 2.42 11.50 31.49
C LYS A 199 1.59 12.72 31.89
N ALA A 200 0.27 12.69 31.63
CA ALA A 200 -0.63 13.78 32.01
C ALA A 200 -0.72 13.94 33.54
N GLN A 201 -0.65 12.84 34.29
CA GLN A 201 -0.67 12.84 35.75
C GLN A 201 0.70 13.18 36.39
N ALA A 202 1.79 13.13 35.61
CA ALA A 202 3.11 13.43 36.13
C ALA A 202 3.25 14.91 36.54
N ALA A 203 3.99 15.17 37.62
CA ALA A 203 4.36 16.52 38.04
C ALA A 203 5.29 17.17 37.00
N ASP A 204 5.34 18.49 36.95
CA ASP A 204 6.32 19.19 36.14
C ASP A 204 7.73 18.96 36.69
N CYS A 205 8.70 18.85 35.80
CA CYS A 205 10.08 18.68 36.16
C CYS A 205 10.60 19.94 36.85
N PRO A 206 11.03 19.87 38.13
CA PRO A 206 11.50 21.04 38.86
C PRO A 206 12.87 21.50 38.37
N LYS A 207 13.17 22.79 38.49
CA LYS A 207 14.49 23.36 38.19
C LYS A 207 15.30 23.51 39.47
N GLY A 208 16.56 23.15 39.42
CA GLY A 208 17.49 23.41 40.51
C GLY A 208 18.26 22.17 40.99
N ARG A 209 18.99 22.34 42.12
CA ARG A 209 19.80 21.26 42.71
C ARG A 209 18.99 20.51 43.75
N MET A 210 18.77 19.22 43.51
CA MET A 210 17.91 18.40 44.35
C MET A 210 18.38 16.94 44.45
N VAL A 211 17.78 16.21 45.37
CA VAL A 211 17.87 14.76 45.45
C VAL A 211 16.82 14.16 44.56
N ILE A 212 17.22 13.23 43.72
CA ILE A 212 16.38 12.51 42.80
C ILE A 212 16.32 11.04 43.24
N THR A 213 15.13 10.55 43.48
CA THR A 213 14.87 9.12 43.70
C THR A 213 13.93 8.65 42.59
N GLY A 214 14.24 7.54 41.97
CA GLY A 214 13.40 7.02 40.91
C GLY A 214 13.91 5.73 40.30
N THR A 215 13.13 5.18 39.39
CA THR A 215 13.43 3.93 38.68
C THR A 215 14.15 4.19 37.35
N VAL A 216 15.23 3.48 37.12
CA VAL A 216 15.98 3.54 35.85
C VAL A 216 15.15 2.88 34.74
N LEU A 217 14.72 3.67 33.76
CA LEU A 217 13.97 3.17 32.59
C LEU A 217 14.87 2.59 31.53
N SER A 218 16.02 3.21 31.31
CA SER A 218 17.03 2.76 30.32
C SER A 218 18.40 3.32 30.64
N THR A 219 19.43 2.61 30.17
CA THR A 219 20.82 3.06 30.17
C THR A 219 21.36 3.01 28.73
N LYS A 220 22.25 3.95 28.38
CA LYS A 220 22.86 4.03 27.05
C LYS A 220 24.33 4.50 27.20
N MET A 221 25.24 3.76 26.58
CA MET A 221 26.59 4.26 26.35
C MET A 221 26.55 5.40 25.32
N SER A 222 27.24 6.47 25.62
CA SER A 222 27.35 7.63 24.72
C SER A 222 28.84 7.96 24.56
N ASP A 223 29.33 7.86 23.34
CA ASP A 223 30.71 8.21 23.01
C ASP A 223 30.83 9.72 22.85
N GLY A 224 31.76 10.29 23.57
CA GLY A 224 32.07 11.71 23.53
C GLY A 224 33.57 11.94 23.28
N ILE A 225 33.98 13.18 23.09
CA ILE A 225 35.37 13.57 22.81
C ILE A 225 36.32 13.12 23.90
N TYR A 226 35.84 12.93 25.14
CA TYR A 226 36.62 12.54 26.33
C TYR A 226 36.41 11.06 26.75
N GLY A 227 35.86 10.24 25.84
CA GLY A 227 35.60 8.83 26.09
C GLY A 227 34.13 8.48 26.23
N SER A 228 33.85 7.16 26.41
CA SER A 228 32.49 6.65 26.54
C SER A 228 31.94 6.89 27.95
N VAL A 229 30.76 7.47 28.05
CA VAL A 229 30.06 7.71 29.32
C VAL A 229 28.72 6.97 29.33
N LEU A 230 28.40 6.36 30.46
CA LEU A 230 27.09 5.73 30.66
C LEU A 230 26.06 6.82 31.04
N LYS A 231 25.00 6.92 30.28
CA LYS A 231 23.84 7.79 30.57
C LYS A 231 22.66 6.97 30.99
N MET A 232 21.79 7.53 31.82
CA MET A 232 20.55 6.89 32.28
C MET A 232 19.36 7.82 32.14
N LEU A 233 18.19 7.20 31.90
CA LEU A 233 16.88 7.84 31.99
C LEU A 233 16.20 7.31 33.24
N VAL A 234 15.79 8.20 34.14
CA VAL A 234 15.17 7.86 35.43
C VAL A 234 13.74 8.43 35.46
N LYS A 235 12.76 7.61 35.82
CA LYS A 235 11.40 8.04 36.15
C LYS A 235 11.31 8.24 37.65
N THR A 236 11.00 9.45 38.06
CA THR A 236 10.92 9.83 39.49
C THR A 236 9.55 9.42 40.06
N GLU A 237 9.44 9.45 41.40
CA GLU A 237 8.16 9.22 42.11
C GLU A 237 7.07 10.24 41.71
N GLY A 238 7.46 11.46 41.37
CA GLY A 238 6.55 12.48 40.84
C GLY A 238 6.09 12.22 39.36
N GLY A 239 6.57 11.13 38.73
CA GLY A 239 6.17 10.73 37.40
C GLY A 239 6.94 11.42 36.25
N TYR A 240 7.65 12.52 36.50
CA TYR A 240 8.51 13.15 35.49
C TYR A 240 9.79 12.37 35.25
N THR A 241 10.42 12.53 34.11
CA THR A 241 11.64 11.83 33.74
C THR A 241 12.84 12.77 33.70
N VAL A 242 14.01 12.26 34.06
CA VAL A 242 15.28 13.01 33.96
C VAL A 242 16.35 12.16 33.27
N TYR A 243 17.14 12.80 32.40
CA TYR A 243 18.20 12.16 31.63
C TYR A 243 19.54 12.80 31.88
N GLY A 244 20.57 12.01 32.08
CA GLY A 244 21.93 12.51 32.28
C GLY A 244 22.95 11.38 32.49
N THR A 245 24.21 11.76 32.87
CA THR A 245 25.30 10.81 33.08
C THR A 245 25.14 10.10 34.43
N VAL A 246 25.37 8.80 34.48
CA VAL A 246 25.37 8.00 35.71
C VAL A 246 26.48 8.52 36.65
N PRO A 247 26.18 8.83 37.94
CA PRO A 247 27.18 9.26 38.89
C PRO A 247 28.18 8.14 39.16
N SER A 248 29.43 8.51 39.37
CA SER A 248 30.47 7.55 39.73
C SER A 248 30.12 6.78 41.01
N GLY A 249 30.27 5.45 40.96
CA GLY A 249 29.97 4.60 42.10
C GLY A 249 28.47 4.23 42.27
N LEU A 250 27.60 4.59 41.31
CA LEU A 250 26.24 4.16 41.27
C LEU A 250 26.08 3.05 40.20
N GLU A 251 25.53 1.93 40.59
CA GLU A 251 25.12 0.89 39.65
C GLU A 251 23.72 1.24 39.11
N ALA A 252 23.62 1.43 37.79
CA ALA A 252 22.39 1.79 37.13
C ALA A 252 22.01 0.70 36.15
N GLU A 253 21.16 -0.21 36.56
CA GLU A 253 20.53 -1.22 35.70
C GLU A 253 19.07 -0.87 35.44
N ARG A 254 18.56 -1.32 34.29
CA ARG A 254 17.16 -1.11 33.94
C ARG A 254 16.25 -1.75 35.00
N GLY A 255 15.34 -0.96 35.57
CA GLY A 255 14.41 -1.39 36.62
C GLY A 255 14.94 -1.17 38.05
N SER A 256 16.21 -0.84 38.23
CA SER A 256 16.73 -0.51 39.57
C SER A 256 16.23 0.83 40.08
N VAL A 257 16.03 0.95 41.37
CA VAL A 257 15.74 2.23 42.04
C VAL A 257 17.06 2.89 42.45
N VAL A 258 17.23 4.13 42.03
CA VAL A 258 18.47 4.88 42.29
C VAL A 258 18.14 6.19 43.01
N THR A 259 19.09 6.59 43.91
CA THR A 259 19.01 7.88 44.61
C THR A 259 20.34 8.62 44.40
N PHE A 260 20.27 9.84 43.91
CA PHE A 260 21.44 10.69 43.68
C PHE A 260 21.09 12.16 43.76
N LYS A 261 22.06 13.01 44.01
CA LYS A 261 21.88 14.47 44.02
C LYS A 261 22.40 15.07 42.73
N ALA A 262 21.58 15.87 42.04
CA ALA A 262 21.99 16.51 40.77
C ALA A 262 21.36 17.89 40.60
N THR A 263 21.84 18.66 39.64
CA THR A 263 21.21 19.88 39.16
C THR A 263 20.32 19.51 37.98
N VAL A 264 19.02 19.81 38.08
CA VAL A 264 18.02 19.51 37.06
C VAL A 264 17.63 20.77 36.32
N GLU A 265 17.51 20.65 35.00
CA GLU A 265 16.96 21.67 34.11
C GLU A 265 15.81 21.06 33.29
N PRO A 266 14.59 21.61 33.38
CA PRO A 266 13.47 21.16 32.57
C PRO A 266 13.78 21.32 31.07
N SER A 267 13.22 20.46 30.24
CA SER A 267 13.30 20.57 28.80
C SER A 267 12.34 21.66 28.30
N ASP A 268 12.77 22.52 27.36
CA ASP A 268 11.93 23.53 26.74
C ASP A 268 10.78 22.93 25.90
N LYS A 269 10.91 21.66 25.49
CA LYS A 269 9.92 20.96 24.65
C LYS A 269 8.90 20.14 25.44
N ASP A 270 9.21 19.78 26.68
CA ASP A 270 8.40 18.89 27.50
C ASP A 270 8.59 19.18 28.98
N SER A 271 7.59 19.80 29.62
CA SER A 271 7.63 20.14 31.03
C SER A 271 7.73 18.93 31.96
N LYS A 272 7.41 17.72 31.47
CA LYS A 272 7.49 16.44 32.21
C LYS A 272 8.83 15.73 32.00
N HIS A 273 9.77 16.38 31.33
CA HIS A 273 11.12 15.86 31.08
C HIS A 273 12.18 16.91 31.43
N GLY A 274 13.30 16.45 31.95
CA GLY A 274 14.45 17.31 32.23
C GLY A 274 15.79 16.63 32.03
N TYR A 275 16.81 17.44 32.06
CA TYR A 275 18.20 16.98 32.01
C TYR A 275 18.87 17.24 33.34
N PHE A 276 19.66 16.29 33.81
CA PHE A 276 20.43 16.50 35.02
C PHE A 276 21.97 16.57 34.72
N SER A 277 22.61 17.40 35.49
CA SER A 277 24.06 17.61 35.43
C SER A 277 24.67 17.53 36.83
N ARG A 278 26.00 17.32 36.90
CA ARG A 278 26.80 17.25 38.15
C ARG A 278 26.21 16.26 39.16
N PRO A 279 25.96 15.00 38.75
CA PRO A 279 25.38 14.01 39.62
C PRO A 279 26.37 13.55 40.67
N ILE A 280 25.89 13.33 41.89
CA ILE A 280 26.65 12.76 43.01
C ILE A 280 25.82 11.61 43.60
N ALA A 281 26.39 10.41 43.62
CA ALA A 281 25.75 9.25 44.23
C ALA A 281 25.48 9.56 45.72
N GLN A 282 24.26 9.29 46.18
CA GLN A 282 23.98 9.24 47.62
C GLN A 282 24.00 7.76 48.03
N LYS A 283 24.81 7.44 49.05
CA LYS A 283 24.72 6.13 49.70
C LYS A 283 23.38 6.10 50.43
N ALA A 284 22.62 5.02 50.16
CA ALA A 284 21.43 4.71 50.90
C ALA A 284 21.75 4.45 52.40
#